data_dff2269062559c50397208f7c342d1ca
#
_entry.id   dff2269062559c50397208f7c342d1ca
#
_cell.length_a   1.000
_cell.length_b   1.000
_cell.length_c   1.000
_cell.angle_alpha   90.00
_cell.angle_beta   90.00
_cell.angle_gamma   90.00
#
_symmetry.space_group_name_H-M   'P 1'
#
loop_
_entity.id
_entity.type
_entity.pdbx_description
1 polymer ?
#
loop_
_entity_poly.entity_id
_entity_poly.type
_entity_poly.pdbx_seq_one_letter_code
_entity_poly.pdbx_strand_id
1 'polypeptide(L)'
;MQGKIVKGISGFYYVHVVESGIYECKAKGIFRQQKMKPLVGDDVEIDIISEEKKTGNVAAILPRKNALIRPAVANVDQALLIFAAASPNPNFNLLDRFLVMMGRQDVPVILCFNKCDLITEEQKQEIEAIYEVSGCKILFVSAKKELGLKELQEILEGKTTTVAGPSGVGKSSLINLLAPEACMETGEISKKIERGRHTTRHAELIQLKGDGYIMDTPGFGSLYLPEMEKEELQDCYPEFAAFEPYCRFQGCSHISEPDCGVKEALSEGKIHPVRYENYCQLYGELKDRKKY
;
A
#
# COMPACT_ATOMS: atom_id res chain seq x y z
N MET A 1 -19.37 -15.14 -17.37
CA MET A 1 -19.43 -14.82 -15.93
C MET A 1 -18.44 -13.69 -15.61
N GLN A 2 -18.71 -12.88 -14.59
CA GLN A 2 -17.76 -11.87 -14.10
C GLN A 2 -16.98 -12.38 -12.91
N GLY A 3 -15.71 -11.98 -12.80
CA GLY A 3 -14.84 -12.32 -11.68
C GLY A 3 -13.63 -11.41 -11.62
N LYS A 4 -12.80 -11.60 -10.58
CA LYS A 4 -11.57 -10.82 -10.34
C LYS A 4 -10.35 -11.70 -10.54
N ILE A 5 -9.34 -11.22 -11.27
CA ILE A 5 -8.06 -11.91 -11.41
C ILE A 5 -7.32 -11.85 -10.06
N VAL A 6 -7.19 -12.97 -9.39
CA VAL A 6 -6.49 -13.07 -8.11
C VAL A 6 -5.02 -13.47 -8.25
N LYS A 7 -4.65 -14.10 -9.38
CA LYS A 7 -3.28 -14.57 -9.62
C LYS A 7 -2.98 -14.69 -11.10
N GLY A 8 -1.72 -14.43 -11.50
CA GLY A 8 -1.26 -14.60 -12.87
C GLY A 8 0.09 -15.31 -12.91
N ILE A 9 0.18 -16.48 -13.57
CA ILE A 9 1.40 -17.28 -13.69
C ILE A 9 1.55 -17.79 -15.12
N SER A 10 2.67 -17.53 -15.75
CA SER A 10 3.06 -18.14 -17.05
C SER A 10 1.98 -18.05 -18.14
N GLY A 11 1.20 -16.97 -18.14
CA GLY A 11 0.14 -16.74 -19.14
C GLY A 11 -1.21 -17.33 -18.78
N PHE A 12 -1.33 -17.96 -17.62
CA PHE A 12 -2.59 -18.35 -17.02
C PHE A 12 -3.01 -17.33 -15.98
N TYR A 13 -4.31 -17.09 -15.88
CA TYR A 13 -4.95 -16.18 -14.94
C TYR A 13 -5.97 -16.94 -14.12
N TYR A 14 -5.84 -16.86 -12.81
CA TYR A 14 -6.78 -17.44 -11.87
C TYR A 14 -7.81 -16.37 -11.53
N VAL A 15 -9.06 -16.64 -11.89
CA VAL A 15 -10.17 -15.71 -11.74
C VAL A 15 -11.10 -16.21 -10.65
N HIS A 16 -11.23 -15.44 -9.59
CA HIS A 16 -12.21 -15.71 -8.55
C HIS A 16 -13.58 -15.20 -9.01
N VAL A 17 -14.55 -16.09 -9.08
CA VAL A 17 -15.96 -15.81 -9.36
C VAL A 17 -16.73 -16.07 -8.07
N VAL A 18 -17.42 -15.04 -7.58
CA VAL A 18 -18.20 -15.13 -6.32
C VAL A 18 -19.15 -16.33 -6.39
N GLU A 19 -19.27 -17.06 -5.30
CA GLU A 19 -20.08 -18.29 -5.14
C GLU A 19 -19.66 -19.47 -6.03
N SER A 20 -18.85 -19.24 -7.08
CA SER A 20 -18.43 -20.29 -8.01
C SER A 20 -16.97 -20.74 -7.83
N GLY A 21 -16.16 -19.96 -7.07
CA GLY A 21 -14.76 -20.29 -6.77
C GLY A 21 -13.78 -19.82 -7.87
N ILE A 22 -12.61 -20.46 -7.94
CA ILE A 22 -11.50 -20.01 -8.78
C ILE A 22 -11.47 -20.80 -10.10
N TYR A 23 -11.41 -20.09 -11.22
CA TYR A 23 -11.26 -20.64 -12.56
C TYR A 23 -9.85 -20.38 -13.10
N GLU A 24 -9.21 -21.40 -13.67
CA GLU A 24 -7.98 -21.25 -14.44
C GLU A 24 -8.31 -20.81 -15.87
N CYS A 25 -7.90 -19.61 -16.24
CA CYS A 25 -8.25 -18.98 -17.50
C CYS A 25 -7.02 -18.65 -18.34
N LYS A 26 -7.15 -18.72 -19.67
CA LYS A 26 -6.19 -18.17 -20.63
C LYS A 26 -6.68 -16.84 -21.16
N ALA A 27 -5.76 -15.89 -21.38
CA ALA A 27 -6.11 -14.66 -22.07
C ALA A 27 -6.28 -14.92 -23.56
N LYS A 28 -7.35 -14.39 -24.15
CA LYS A 28 -7.57 -14.43 -25.62
C LYS A 28 -6.50 -13.62 -26.34
N GLY A 29 -6.11 -14.05 -27.54
CA GLY A 29 -5.06 -13.39 -28.34
C GLY A 29 -5.33 -11.92 -28.67
N ILE A 30 -6.60 -11.49 -28.65
CA ILE A 30 -7.01 -10.09 -28.89
C ILE A 30 -6.35 -9.11 -27.93
N PHE A 31 -6.06 -9.48 -26.69
CA PHE A 31 -5.39 -8.59 -25.72
C PHE A 31 -3.96 -8.24 -26.13
N ARG A 32 -3.26 -9.15 -26.86
CA ARG A 32 -1.95 -8.85 -27.45
C ARG A 32 -2.04 -7.81 -28.57
N GLN A 33 -3.08 -7.90 -29.40
CA GLN A 33 -3.31 -6.94 -30.47
C GLN A 33 -3.66 -5.56 -29.93
N GLN A 34 -4.43 -5.50 -28.83
CA GLN A 34 -4.81 -4.26 -28.14
C GLN A 34 -3.71 -3.71 -27.25
N LYS A 35 -2.53 -4.37 -27.14
CA LYS A 35 -1.46 -4.04 -26.21
C LYS A 35 -1.92 -3.96 -24.74
N MET A 36 -3.02 -4.63 -24.42
CA MET A 36 -3.59 -4.66 -23.08
C MET A 36 -3.18 -5.97 -22.40
N LYS A 37 -2.44 -5.85 -21.29
CA LYS A 37 -2.03 -7.00 -20.48
C LYS A 37 -2.96 -7.12 -19.28
N PRO A 38 -3.60 -8.30 -19.06
CA PRO A 38 -4.34 -8.53 -17.82
C PRO A 38 -3.42 -8.42 -16.61
N LEU A 39 -3.91 -7.78 -15.56
CA LEU A 39 -3.22 -7.61 -14.28
C LEU A 39 -3.97 -8.35 -13.18
N VAL A 40 -3.28 -8.71 -12.11
CA VAL A 40 -3.92 -9.10 -10.86
C VAL A 40 -4.75 -7.91 -10.36
N GLY A 41 -5.96 -8.18 -9.89
CA GLY A 41 -6.93 -7.15 -9.50
C GLY A 41 -7.89 -6.70 -10.63
N ASP A 42 -7.64 -7.07 -11.89
CA ASP A 42 -8.61 -6.78 -12.95
C ASP A 42 -9.94 -7.48 -12.69
N ASP A 43 -11.01 -6.74 -12.87
CA ASP A 43 -12.34 -7.29 -13.02
C ASP A 43 -12.53 -7.70 -14.48
N VAL A 44 -12.95 -8.94 -14.70
CA VAL A 44 -12.98 -9.56 -16.03
C VAL A 44 -14.28 -10.30 -16.29
N GLU A 45 -14.61 -10.44 -17.57
CA GLU A 45 -15.58 -11.43 -18.03
C GLU A 45 -14.83 -12.68 -18.48
N ILE A 46 -15.36 -13.84 -18.09
CA ILE A 46 -14.82 -15.14 -18.51
C ILE A 46 -15.84 -15.94 -19.30
N ASP A 47 -15.36 -16.62 -20.34
CA ASP A 47 -16.08 -17.68 -21.03
C ASP A 47 -15.69 -19.01 -20.42
N ILE A 48 -16.65 -19.75 -19.84
CA ILE A 48 -16.39 -21.02 -19.20
C ILE A 48 -16.24 -22.09 -20.29
N ILE A 49 -15.19 -22.89 -20.16
CA ILE A 49 -14.94 -24.08 -21.00
C ILE A 49 -15.44 -25.33 -20.29
N SER A 50 -15.16 -25.45 -18.99
CA SER A 50 -15.59 -26.57 -18.17
C SER A 50 -15.87 -26.13 -16.74
N GLU A 51 -17.11 -26.33 -16.29
CA GLU A 51 -17.54 -26.11 -14.91
C GLU A 51 -16.89 -27.10 -13.94
N GLU A 52 -16.80 -28.37 -14.35
CA GLU A 52 -16.22 -29.43 -13.55
C GLU A 52 -14.73 -29.19 -13.28
N LYS A 53 -13.99 -28.81 -14.33
CA LYS A 53 -12.53 -28.55 -14.23
C LYS A 53 -12.21 -27.12 -13.85
N LYS A 54 -13.21 -26.24 -13.65
CA LYS A 54 -13.03 -24.80 -13.38
C LYS A 54 -12.04 -24.14 -14.35
N THR A 55 -12.27 -24.34 -15.66
CA THR A 55 -11.43 -23.75 -16.72
C THR A 55 -12.21 -22.83 -17.62
N GLY A 56 -11.53 -21.78 -18.13
CA GLY A 56 -12.16 -20.79 -19.00
C GLY A 56 -11.18 -19.96 -19.80
N ASN A 57 -11.70 -18.93 -20.44
CA ASN A 57 -10.91 -17.89 -21.10
C ASN A 57 -11.33 -16.52 -20.57
N VAL A 58 -10.37 -15.63 -20.37
CA VAL A 58 -10.66 -14.20 -20.15
C VAL A 58 -11.19 -13.65 -21.46
N ALA A 59 -12.45 -13.26 -21.47
CA ALA A 59 -13.16 -12.74 -22.65
C ALA A 59 -12.99 -11.23 -22.77
N ALA A 60 -13.12 -10.49 -21.66
CA ALA A 60 -12.94 -9.05 -21.59
C ALA A 60 -12.32 -8.63 -20.27
N ILE A 61 -11.58 -7.52 -20.30
CA ILE A 61 -11.13 -6.79 -19.10
C ILE A 61 -12.06 -5.60 -18.95
N LEU A 62 -12.68 -5.48 -17.79
CA LEU A 62 -13.56 -4.36 -17.48
C LEU A 62 -12.75 -3.07 -17.25
N PRO A 63 -13.36 -1.89 -17.37
CA PRO A 63 -12.67 -0.62 -17.12
C PRO A 63 -12.00 -0.60 -15.74
N ARG A 64 -10.72 -0.27 -15.72
CA ARG A 64 -9.94 -0.16 -14.49
C ARG A 64 -10.25 1.16 -13.78
N LYS A 65 -10.40 1.12 -12.47
CA LYS A 65 -10.41 2.29 -11.60
C LYS A 65 -9.01 2.93 -11.54
N ASN A 66 -8.00 2.09 -11.37
CA ASN A 66 -6.59 2.44 -11.39
C ASN A 66 -5.73 1.23 -11.78
N ALA A 67 -4.45 1.49 -12.06
CA ALA A 67 -3.45 0.44 -12.27
C ALA A 67 -2.14 0.94 -11.67
N LEU A 68 -1.70 0.32 -10.58
CA LEU A 68 -0.45 0.68 -9.91
C LEU A 68 0.74 0.14 -10.70
N ILE A 69 1.84 0.88 -10.66
CA ILE A 69 3.10 0.49 -11.34
C ILE A 69 3.87 -0.50 -10.47
N ARG A 70 3.90 -0.25 -9.17
CA ARG A 70 4.57 -1.09 -8.17
C ARG A 70 3.74 -1.11 -6.89
N PRO A 71 3.18 -2.25 -6.54
CA PRO A 71 3.11 -3.50 -7.32
C PRO A 71 2.24 -3.32 -8.58
N ALA A 72 2.50 -4.13 -9.64
CA ALA A 72 1.66 -4.13 -10.85
C ALA A 72 0.32 -4.82 -10.55
N VAL A 73 -0.66 -4.04 -10.13
CA VAL A 73 -2.00 -4.47 -9.72
C VAL A 73 -3.03 -3.45 -10.16
N ALA A 74 -4.22 -3.92 -10.51
CA ALA A 74 -5.34 -3.07 -10.91
C ALA A 74 -6.42 -3.00 -9.81
N ASN A 75 -7.26 -1.96 -9.88
CA ASN A 75 -8.46 -1.79 -9.05
C ASN A 75 -8.19 -1.84 -7.55
N VAL A 76 -7.10 -1.19 -7.12
CA VAL A 76 -6.76 -1.03 -5.70
C VAL A 76 -7.63 0.08 -5.11
N ASP A 77 -8.31 -0.20 -4.01
CA ASP A 77 -9.14 0.76 -3.31
C ASP A 77 -8.37 1.53 -2.24
N GLN A 78 -7.40 0.88 -1.60
CA GLN A 78 -6.62 1.46 -0.50
C GLN A 78 -5.31 0.72 -0.26
N ALA A 79 -4.37 1.37 0.43
CA ALA A 79 -3.14 0.78 0.93
C ALA A 79 -3.17 0.68 2.46
N LEU A 80 -2.84 -0.48 3.00
CA LEU A 80 -2.66 -0.72 4.43
C LEU A 80 -1.16 -0.73 4.74
N LEU A 81 -0.66 0.33 5.34
CA LEU A 81 0.73 0.42 5.78
C LEU A 81 0.87 -0.09 7.19
N ILE A 82 1.51 -1.26 7.34
CA ILE A 82 1.68 -1.91 8.64
C ILE A 82 3.07 -1.61 9.18
N PHE A 83 3.12 -0.94 10.34
CA PHE A 83 4.31 -0.72 11.13
C PHE A 83 4.14 -1.34 12.51
N ALA A 84 5.22 -1.64 13.21
CA ALA A 84 5.12 -1.99 14.62
C ALA A 84 5.13 -0.70 15.45
N ALA A 85 4.26 -0.61 16.45
CA ALA A 85 4.28 0.47 17.42
C ALA A 85 5.56 0.43 18.29
N ALA A 86 6.06 -0.80 18.53
CA ALA A 86 7.35 -1.08 19.15
C ALA A 86 7.90 -2.42 18.66
N SER A 87 9.23 -2.64 18.81
CA SER A 87 9.91 -3.90 18.52
C SER A 87 9.63 -4.49 17.11
N PRO A 88 10.14 -3.86 16.03
CA PRO A 88 11.06 -2.72 16.00
C PRO A 88 10.35 -1.37 16.19
N ASN A 89 11.06 -0.36 16.63
CA ASN A 89 10.53 1.00 16.66
C ASN A 89 10.13 1.46 15.27
N PRO A 90 9.04 2.23 15.11
CA PRO A 90 8.60 2.69 13.81
C PRO A 90 9.64 3.62 13.17
N ASN A 91 9.97 3.35 11.92
CA ASN A 91 10.77 4.25 11.09
C ASN A 91 9.84 5.20 10.35
N PHE A 92 9.65 6.38 10.89
CA PHE A 92 8.73 7.38 10.33
C PHE A 92 9.20 7.93 8.97
N ASN A 93 10.51 8.01 8.70
CA ASN A 93 11.00 8.37 7.37
C ASN A 93 10.60 7.33 6.32
N LEU A 94 10.72 6.05 6.63
CA LEU A 94 10.25 4.98 5.75
C LEU A 94 8.73 5.03 5.56
N LEU A 95 7.98 5.34 6.62
CA LEU A 95 6.52 5.48 6.54
C LEU A 95 6.15 6.63 5.60
N ASP A 96 6.80 7.78 5.71
CA ASP A 96 6.55 8.93 4.84
C ASP A 96 6.89 8.65 3.38
N ARG A 97 7.92 7.84 3.09
CA ARG A 97 8.21 7.36 1.72
C ARG A 97 7.06 6.55 1.14
N PHE A 98 6.43 5.70 1.96
CA PHE A 98 5.23 4.97 1.53
C PHE A 98 4.08 5.93 1.26
N LEU A 99 3.86 6.94 2.11
CA LEU A 99 2.82 7.94 1.91
C LEU A 99 3.03 8.70 0.59
N VAL A 100 4.26 9.15 0.31
CA VAL A 100 4.61 9.81 -0.96
C VAL A 100 4.35 8.87 -2.15
N MET A 101 4.74 7.60 -2.05
CA MET A 101 4.54 6.63 -3.13
C MET A 101 3.05 6.35 -3.40
N MET A 102 2.23 6.25 -2.36
CA MET A 102 0.78 6.02 -2.50
C MET A 102 0.06 7.30 -2.94
N GLY A 103 0.43 8.46 -2.40
CA GLY A 103 -0.12 9.74 -2.80
C GLY A 103 0.07 10.03 -4.30
N ARG A 104 1.25 9.71 -4.85
CA ARG A 104 1.53 9.84 -6.31
C ARG A 104 0.70 8.90 -7.19
N GLN A 105 0.04 7.92 -6.63
CA GLN A 105 -0.83 6.98 -7.33
C GLN A 105 -2.31 7.16 -6.95
N ASP A 106 -2.63 8.23 -6.22
CA ASP A 106 -3.98 8.56 -5.73
C ASP A 106 -4.64 7.40 -4.95
N VAL A 107 -3.82 6.66 -4.17
CA VAL A 107 -4.30 5.54 -3.36
C VAL A 107 -4.46 5.98 -1.91
N PRO A 108 -5.68 5.95 -1.36
CA PRO A 108 -5.93 6.22 0.06
C PRO A 108 -5.12 5.30 0.96
N VAL A 109 -4.56 5.85 2.05
CA VAL A 109 -3.71 5.12 2.97
C VAL A 109 -4.37 4.97 4.32
N ILE A 110 -4.21 3.77 4.90
CA ILE A 110 -4.51 3.45 6.29
C ILE A 110 -3.20 3.10 6.98
N LEU A 111 -2.89 3.81 8.04
CA LEU A 111 -1.74 3.55 8.91
C LEU A 111 -2.14 2.55 9.99
N CYS A 112 -1.51 1.40 10.01
CA CYS A 112 -1.79 0.35 10.98
C CYS A 112 -0.56 0.08 11.84
N PHE A 113 -0.62 0.48 13.10
CA PHE A 113 0.44 0.22 14.07
C PHE A 113 0.15 -1.06 14.85
N ASN A 114 0.81 -2.15 14.44
CA ASN A 114 0.72 -3.44 15.10
C ASN A 114 1.57 -3.48 16.38
N LYS A 115 1.32 -4.47 17.24
CA LYS A 115 1.97 -4.67 18.54
C LYS A 115 1.69 -3.51 19.51
N CYS A 116 0.50 -2.93 19.46
CA CYS A 116 0.09 -1.87 20.37
C CYS A 116 0.04 -2.31 21.83
N ASP A 117 0.05 -3.62 22.10
CA ASP A 117 0.19 -4.20 23.43
C ASP A 117 1.57 -3.99 24.09
N LEU A 118 2.54 -3.44 23.35
CA LEU A 118 3.90 -3.16 23.82
C LEU A 118 4.14 -1.67 24.14
N ILE A 119 3.16 -0.80 23.96
CA ILE A 119 3.27 0.64 24.20
C ILE A 119 2.23 1.12 25.21
N THR A 120 2.49 2.26 25.82
CA THR A 120 1.53 2.94 26.72
C THR A 120 0.56 3.80 25.91
N GLU A 121 -0.49 4.31 26.56
CA GLU A 121 -1.46 5.20 25.90
C GLU A 121 -0.81 6.55 25.53
N GLU A 122 0.14 7.04 26.32
CA GLU A 122 0.91 8.26 26.02
C GLU A 122 1.74 8.07 24.75
N GLN A 123 2.44 6.94 24.62
CA GLN A 123 3.20 6.62 23.40
C GLN A 123 2.32 6.46 22.17
N LYS A 124 1.10 5.95 22.34
CA LYS A 124 0.12 5.87 21.27
C LYS A 124 -0.29 7.27 20.81
N GLN A 125 -0.60 8.17 21.75
CA GLN A 125 -0.94 9.57 21.45
C GLN A 125 0.22 10.31 20.77
N GLU A 126 1.48 10.05 21.16
CA GLU A 126 2.66 10.59 20.46
C GLU A 126 2.71 10.17 19.00
N ILE A 127 2.45 8.88 18.70
CA ILE A 127 2.41 8.39 17.32
C ILE A 127 1.21 8.99 16.54
N GLU A 128 0.05 9.09 17.17
CA GLU A 128 -1.14 9.71 16.57
C GLU A 128 -0.86 11.18 16.19
N ALA A 129 -0.26 11.95 17.09
CA ALA A 129 0.05 13.37 16.87
C ALA A 129 0.95 13.60 15.64
N ILE A 130 1.85 12.66 15.30
CA ILE A 130 2.70 12.78 14.10
C ILE A 130 1.86 12.81 12.82
N TYR A 131 0.77 12.02 12.75
CA TYR A 131 -0.01 11.80 11.53
C TYR A 131 -1.44 12.32 11.58
N GLU A 132 -1.86 12.96 12.65
CA GLU A 132 -3.22 13.49 12.84
C GLU A 132 -3.67 14.37 11.66
N VAL A 133 -2.78 15.23 11.18
CA VAL A 133 -3.05 16.17 10.08
C VAL A 133 -2.69 15.62 8.69
N SER A 134 -2.25 14.36 8.60
CA SER A 134 -1.86 13.73 7.33
C SER A 134 -3.06 13.30 6.45
N GLY A 135 -4.28 13.36 7.00
CA GLY A 135 -5.49 12.87 6.32
C GLY A 135 -5.61 11.33 6.29
N CYS A 136 -4.67 10.58 6.89
CA CYS A 136 -4.70 9.14 6.94
C CYS A 136 -5.52 8.65 8.13
N LYS A 137 -6.29 7.57 7.96
CA LYS A 137 -6.87 6.86 9.10
C LYS A 137 -5.77 6.09 9.83
N ILE A 138 -5.71 6.23 11.16
CA ILE A 138 -4.72 5.56 12.01
C ILE A 138 -5.42 4.47 12.82
N LEU A 139 -4.83 3.28 12.87
CA LEU A 139 -5.29 2.13 13.64
C LEU A 139 -4.17 1.58 14.49
N PHE A 140 -4.50 1.20 15.72
CA PHE A 140 -3.62 0.45 16.60
C PHE A 140 -4.18 -0.96 16.81
N VAL A 141 -3.38 -1.95 16.46
CA VAL A 141 -3.78 -3.36 16.54
C VAL A 141 -2.73 -4.18 17.29
N SER A 142 -3.13 -5.31 17.83
CA SER A 142 -2.21 -6.34 18.27
C SER A 142 -2.63 -7.69 17.71
N ALA A 143 -1.87 -8.22 16.77
CA ALA A 143 -2.09 -9.57 16.27
C ALA A 143 -1.96 -10.63 17.38
N LYS A 144 -1.07 -10.40 18.37
CA LYS A 144 -0.83 -11.32 19.49
C LYS A 144 -1.98 -11.35 20.49
N LYS A 145 -2.62 -10.21 20.73
CA LYS A 145 -3.71 -10.04 21.71
C LYS A 145 -5.07 -9.94 21.05
N GLU A 146 -5.13 -10.00 19.72
CA GLU A 146 -6.33 -9.85 18.88
C GLU A 146 -7.08 -8.53 19.13
N LEU A 147 -6.34 -7.46 19.49
CA LEU A 147 -6.90 -6.13 19.71
C LEU A 147 -7.04 -5.37 18.39
N GLY A 148 -8.11 -4.59 18.22
CA GLY A 148 -8.35 -3.72 17.07
C GLY A 148 -8.66 -4.47 15.76
N LEU A 149 -8.76 -5.81 15.78
CA LEU A 149 -8.95 -6.61 14.55
C LEU A 149 -10.34 -6.40 13.93
N LYS A 150 -11.37 -6.18 14.75
CA LYS A 150 -12.72 -5.96 14.24
C LYS A 150 -12.81 -4.70 13.38
N GLU A 151 -12.26 -3.59 13.86
CA GLU A 151 -12.21 -2.34 13.12
C GLU A 151 -11.40 -2.49 11.84
N LEU A 152 -10.25 -3.19 11.92
CA LEU A 152 -9.45 -3.48 10.73
C LEU A 152 -10.23 -4.32 9.71
N GLN A 153 -10.98 -5.34 10.12
CA GLN A 153 -11.83 -6.14 9.23
C GLN A 153 -12.91 -5.29 8.55
N GLU A 154 -13.62 -4.45 9.29
CA GLU A 154 -14.66 -3.56 8.75
C GLU A 154 -14.10 -2.60 7.68
N ILE A 155 -12.86 -2.12 7.86
CA ILE A 155 -12.20 -1.23 6.89
C ILE A 155 -11.81 -1.97 5.61
N LEU A 156 -11.48 -3.26 5.70
CA LEU A 156 -11.04 -4.08 4.57
C LEU A 156 -12.20 -4.73 3.80
N GLU A 157 -13.39 -4.76 4.38
CA GLU A 157 -14.55 -5.40 3.79
C GLU A 157 -14.92 -4.77 2.44
N GLY A 158 -15.18 -5.61 1.44
CA GLY A 158 -15.56 -5.19 0.08
C GLY A 158 -14.47 -4.47 -0.71
N LYS A 159 -13.23 -4.38 -0.19
CA LYS A 159 -12.15 -3.61 -0.82
C LYS A 159 -10.98 -4.48 -1.25
N THR A 160 -10.32 -4.04 -2.31
CA THR A 160 -9.01 -4.54 -2.73
C THR A 160 -7.93 -3.70 -2.07
N THR A 161 -7.21 -4.29 -1.10
CA THR A 161 -6.21 -3.60 -0.28
C THR A 161 -4.82 -4.11 -0.57
N THR A 162 -3.89 -3.23 -0.92
CA THR A 162 -2.46 -3.56 -0.96
C THR A 162 -1.85 -3.37 0.41
N VAL A 163 -0.98 -4.32 0.83
CA VAL A 163 -0.30 -4.26 2.13
C VAL A 163 1.18 -3.99 1.95
N ALA A 164 1.69 -3.03 2.70
CA ALA A 164 3.10 -2.70 2.71
C ALA A 164 3.60 -2.43 4.14
N GLY A 165 4.92 -2.46 4.32
CA GLY A 165 5.58 -2.19 5.59
C GLY A 165 6.85 -3.00 5.77
N PRO A 166 7.74 -2.63 6.72
CA PRO A 166 9.02 -3.26 6.92
C PRO A 166 8.92 -4.71 7.40
N SER A 167 10.05 -5.41 7.40
CA SER A 167 10.12 -6.78 7.94
C SER A 167 9.98 -6.77 9.47
N GLY A 168 9.40 -7.83 10.02
CA GLY A 168 9.30 -8.03 11.47
C GLY A 168 8.18 -7.25 12.19
N VAL A 169 7.37 -6.47 11.47
CA VAL A 169 6.24 -5.73 12.06
C VAL A 169 4.98 -6.58 12.30
N GLY A 170 4.98 -7.85 11.82
CA GLY A 170 3.87 -8.78 12.02
C GLY A 170 2.83 -8.78 10.92
N LYS A 171 3.18 -8.37 9.67
CA LYS A 171 2.26 -8.40 8.50
C LYS A 171 1.64 -9.78 8.28
N SER A 172 2.48 -10.82 8.17
CA SER A 172 1.99 -12.20 7.94
C SER A 172 1.10 -12.69 9.08
N SER A 173 1.39 -12.30 10.33
CA SER A 173 0.55 -12.65 11.47
C SER A 173 -0.84 -12.01 11.37
N LEU A 174 -0.91 -10.73 10.99
CA LEU A 174 -2.19 -10.05 10.77
C LEU A 174 -2.95 -10.64 9.58
N ILE A 175 -2.26 -10.89 8.45
CA ILE A 175 -2.90 -11.49 7.26
C ILE A 175 -3.46 -12.87 7.59
N ASN A 176 -2.76 -13.71 8.35
CA ASN A 176 -3.25 -15.03 8.75
C ASN A 176 -4.49 -14.97 9.67
N LEU A 177 -4.62 -13.93 10.50
CA LEU A 177 -5.81 -13.71 11.30
C LEU A 177 -7.00 -13.24 10.45
N LEU A 178 -6.74 -12.41 9.44
CA LEU A 178 -7.75 -11.87 8.54
C LEU A 178 -8.21 -12.88 7.47
N ALA A 179 -7.29 -13.75 7.03
CA ALA A 179 -7.51 -14.78 6.01
C ALA A 179 -6.91 -16.12 6.48
N PRO A 180 -7.53 -16.84 7.43
CA PRO A 180 -6.98 -18.08 8.00
C PRO A 180 -6.74 -19.19 6.97
N GLU A 181 -7.48 -19.18 5.87
CA GLU A 181 -7.35 -20.18 4.80
C GLU A 181 -6.10 -19.95 3.91
N ALA A 182 -5.51 -18.74 3.97
CA ALA A 182 -4.35 -18.39 3.15
C ALA A 182 -3.03 -19.01 3.63
N CYS A 183 -2.96 -19.49 4.89
CA CYS A 183 -1.81 -20.18 5.51
C CYS A 183 -0.44 -19.57 5.14
N MET A 184 -0.26 -18.27 5.38
CA MET A 184 1.05 -17.64 5.17
C MET A 184 2.04 -18.11 6.24
N GLU A 185 3.20 -18.64 5.82
CA GLU A 185 4.26 -19.03 6.73
C GLU A 185 4.76 -17.84 7.54
N THR A 186 4.52 -17.88 8.85
CA THR A 186 5.00 -16.86 9.78
C THR A 186 6.48 -17.08 10.08
N GLY A 187 7.34 -16.11 9.81
CA GLY A 187 8.71 -16.05 10.33
C GLY A 187 9.85 -16.40 9.38
N GLU A 188 9.65 -17.02 8.22
CA GLU A 188 10.75 -17.45 7.34
C GLU A 188 10.80 -16.80 5.94
N ILE A 189 9.82 -16.00 5.56
CA ILE A 189 9.79 -15.39 4.21
C ILE A 189 11.00 -14.47 4.00
N SER A 190 11.47 -13.78 5.04
CA SER A 190 12.66 -12.92 4.94
C SER A 190 13.98 -13.70 4.83
N LYS A 191 14.10 -14.89 5.41
CA LYS A 191 15.35 -15.69 5.40
C LYS A 191 15.52 -16.54 4.15
N LYS A 192 14.45 -17.01 3.50
CA LYS A 192 14.51 -17.70 2.21
C LYS A 192 14.80 -16.74 1.03
N ILE A 193 14.52 -15.46 1.21
CA ILE A 193 14.74 -14.42 0.19
C ILE A 193 16.21 -14.04 0.07
N GLU A 194 17.01 -14.17 1.13
CA GLU A 194 18.46 -13.89 1.11
C GLU A 194 19.30 -14.98 0.45
N ARG A 195 18.77 -16.20 0.23
CA ARG A 195 19.48 -17.28 -0.44
C ARG A 195 19.01 -17.47 -1.88
N GLY A 196 19.46 -16.59 -2.77
CA GLY A 196 19.73 -16.81 -4.18
C GLY A 196 18.90 -17.84 -4.94
N ARG A 197 17.66 -17.51 -5.30
CA ARG A 197 17.00 -18.01 -6.48
C ARG A 197 16.07 -16.93 -7.01
N HIS A 198 16.25 -16.51 -8.26
CA HIS A 198 15.33 -15.66 -9.03
C HIS A 198 13.97 -16.34 -9.17
N THR A 199 13.15 -16.33 -8.12
CA THR A 199 11.74 -16.63 -8.25
C THR A 199 11.06 -15.32 -8.59
N THR A 200 10.60 -15.17 -9.82
CA THR A 200 9.71 -14.12 -10.29
C THR A 200 8.52 -14.08 -9.31
N ARG A 201 8.48 -13.07 -8.45
CA ARG A 201 7.42 -12.93 -7.44
C ARG A 201 6.14 -12.56 -8.16
N HIS A 202 5.21 -13.50 -8.23
CA HIS A 202 3.90 -13.25 -8.77
C HIS A 202 3.06 -12.54 -7.72
N ALA A 203 2.45 -11.42 -8.09
CA ALA A 203 1.44 -10.77 -7.28
C ALA A 203 0.24 -11.73 -7.15
N GLU A 204 -0.31 -11.85 -5.96
CA GLU A 204 -1.47 -12.68 -5.66
C GLU A 204 -2.38 -11.95 -4.69
N LEU A 205 -3.69 -11.93 -5.00
CA LEU A 205 -4.73 -11.44 -4.11
C LEU A 205 -5.24 -12.60 -3.25
N ILE A 206 -5.24 -12.38 -1.97
CA ILE A 206 -5.80 -13.29 -0.98
C ILE A 206 -7.21 -12.80 -0.66
N GLN A 207 -8.21 -13.66 -0.81
CA GLN A 207 -9.57 -13.36 -0.41
C GLN A 207 -9.67 -13.32 1.11
N LEU A 208 -10.27 -12.27 1.65
CA LEU A 208 -10.63 -12.16 3.06
C LEU A 208 -11.98 -12.82 3.34
N LYS A 209 -12.32 -12.98 4.60
CA LYS A 209 -13.70 -13.30 4.99
C LYS A 209 -14.60 -12.15 4.52
N GLY A 210 -15.59 -12.46 3.69
CA GLY A 210 -16.39 -11.46 2.97
C GLY A 210 -15.84 -11.21 1.56
N ASP A 211 -16.20 -10.09 0.96
CA ASP A 211 -15.88 -9.78 -0.45
C ASP A 211 -14.57 -8.99 -0.62
N GLY A 212 -13.76 -8.86 0.42
CA GLY A 212 -12.50 -8.12 0.40
C GLY A 212 -11.34 -8.96 -0.13
N TYR A 213 -10.32 -8.27 -0.66
CA TYR A 213 -9.06 -8.86 -1.10
C TYR A 213 -7.88 -8.13 -0.50
N ILE A 214 -6.85 -8.88 -0.13
CA ILE A 214 -5.60 -8.33 0.35
C ILE A 214 -4.46 -8.82 -0.53
N MET A 215 -3.52 -7.95 -0.84
CA MET A 215 -2.31 -8.29 -1.57
C MET A 215 -1.10 -7.98 -0.71
N ASP A 216 -0.35 -9.02 -0.33
CA ASP A 216 0.97 -8.82 0.25
C ASP A 216 1.96 -8.45 -0.85
N THR A 217 2.65 -7.34 -0.63
CA THR A 217 3.69 -6.86 -1.53
C THR A 217 5.06 -7.19 -0.96
N PRO A 218 5.60 -8.39 -1.23
CA PRO A 218 6.91 -8.76 -0.75
C PRO A 218 7.99 -7.88 -1.37
N GLY A 219 8.86 -7.29 -0.53
CA GLY A 219 10.06 -6.60 -1.00
C GLY A 219 10.06 -5.08 -0.96
N PHE A 220 9.11 -4.44 -0.28
CA PHE A 220 9.17 -2.99 0.02
C PHE A 220 10.13 -2.66 1.18
N GLY A 221 11.30 -3.32 1.23
CA GLY A 221 12.30 -3.08 2.28
C GLY A 221 13.22 -1.89 2.04
N SER A 222 13.37 -1.48 0.78
CA SER A 222 14.13 -0.29 0.39
C SER A 222 13.31 0.50 -0.61
N LEU A 223 12.68 1.55 -0.15
CA LEU A 223 11.86 2.42 -1.00
C LEU A 223 12.70 3.58 -1.51
N TYR A 224 12.98 3.51 -2.80
CA TYR A 224 13.35 4.72 -3.53
C TYR A 224 12.09 5.55 -3.76
N LEU A 225 12.21 6.87 -3.59
CA LEU A 225 11.15 7.77 -3.99
C LEU A 225 10.79 7.56 -5.46
N PRO A 226 9.52 7.69 -5.86
CA PRO A 226 9.10 7.60 -7.26
C PRO A 226 9.84 8.64 -8.11
N GLU A 227 9.77 8.49 -9.44
CA GLU A 227 10.23 9.54 -10.34
C GLU A 227 9.29 10.73 -10.21
N MET A 228 9.82 11.81 -9.66
CA MET A 228 9.11 13.07 -9.44
C MET A 228 10.12 14.21 -9.32
N GLU A 229 9.68 15.42 -9.62
CA GLU A 229 10.45 16.62 -9.33
C GLU A 229 10.36 16.94 -7.83
N LYS A 230 11.42 17.53 -7.28
CA LYS A 230 11.44 17.86 -5.84
C LYS A 230 10.37 18.86 -5.43
N GLU A 231 9.93 19.71 -6.37
CA GLU A 231 8.86 20.68 -6.18
C GLU A 231 7.48 20.01 -5.99
N GLU A 232 7.28 18.81 -6.54
CA GLU A 232 6.04 18.05 -6.40
C GLU A 232 5.92 17.34 -5.04
N LEU A 233 7.01 17.29 -4.25
CA LEU A 233 7.02 16.57 -2.97
C LEU A 233 6.05 17.17 -1.96
N GLN A 234 5.90 18.49 -1.95
CA GLN A 234 4.98 19.19 -1.03
C GLN A 234 3.53 18.74 -1.22
N ASP A 235 3.10 18.40 -2.43
CA ASP A 235 1.75 17.91 -2.73
C ASP A 235 1.43 16.58 -2.02
N CYS A 236 2.47 15.85 -1.59
CA CYS A 236 2.36 14.61 -0.81
C CYS A 236 2.29 14.85 0.71
N TYR A 237 2.31 16.12 1.15
CA TYR A 237 2.19 16.55 2.53
C TYR A 237 0.95 17.44 2.69
N PRO A 238 -0.26 16.87 2.74
CA PRO A 238 -1.52 17.65 2.70
C PRO A 238 -1.63 18.66 3.82
N GLU A 239 -0.93 18.45 4.94
CA GLU A 239 -0.84 19.39 6.04
C GLU A 239 -0.19 20.73 5.68
N PHE A 240 0.58 20.81 4.58
CA PHE A 240 1.21 22.05 4.14
C PHE A 240 0.24 22.97 3.40
N ALA A 241 -0.74 22.40 2.70
CA ALA A 241 -1.64 23.12 1.82
C ALA A 241 -2.38 24.29 2.49
N ALA A 242 -2.71 24.16 3.79
CA ALA A 242 -3.38 25.22 4.55
C ALA A 242 -2.46 26.43 4.83
N PHE A 243 -1.14 26.24 4.77
CA PHE A 243 -0.15 27.27 5.15
C PHE A 243 0.66 27.81 3.96
N GLU A 244 0.66 27.14 2.81
CA GLU A 244 1.29 27.60 1.58
C GLU A 244 0.86 29.01 1.15
N PRO A 245 -0.43 29.41 1.25
CA PRO A 245 -0.86 30.74 0.88
C PRO A 245 -0.20 31.88 1.69
N TYR A 246 0.38 31.55 2.84
CA TYR A 246 1.08 32.52 3.71
C TYR A 246 2.57 32.59 3.43
N CYS A 247 3.09 31.82 2.46
CA CYS A 247 4.47 31.94 2.03
C CYS A 247 4.67 33.22 1.21
N ARG A 248 5.74 33.93 1.50
CA ARG A 248 6.10 35.15 0.76
C ARG A 248 6.44 34.87 -0.71
N PHE A 249 7.02 33.72 -1.00
CA PHE A 249 7.50 33.38 -2.35
C PHE A 249 6.56 32.38 -3.00
N GLN A 250 6.19 32.66 -4.24
CA GLN A 250 5.48 31.70 -5.06
C GLN A 250 6.42 30.53 -5.40
N GLY A 251 5.95 29.29 -5.23
CA GLY A 251 6.78 28.09 -5.41
C GLY A 251 7.81 27.89 -4.29
N CYS A 252 7.46 28.33 -3.07
CA CYS A 252 8.28 28.12 -1.88
C CYS A 252 8.54 26.63 -1.67
N SER A 253 9.80 26.25 -1.47
CA SER A 253 10.16 24.86 -1.16
C SER A 253 10.06 24.51 0.33
N HIS A 254 9.76 25.52 1.17
CA HIS A 254 9.65 25.42 2.63
C HIS A 254 10.94 24.98 3.33
N ILE A 255 12.09 25.04 2.66
CA ILE A 255 13.40 24.63 3.19
C ILE A 255 14.20 25.83 3.69
N SER A 256 14.65 26.69 2.76
CA SER A 256 15.57 27.79 3.07
C SER A 256 14.93 29.17 2.99
N GLU A 257 13.75 29.28 2.39
CA GLU A 257 13.11 30.55 2.13
C GLU A 257 12.73 31.26 3.45
N PRO A 258 12.99 32.57 3.57
CA PRO A 258 12.49 33.37 4.68
C PRO A 258 10.98 33.61 4.53
N ASP A 259 10.31 33.96 5.61
CA ASP A 259 8.88 34.32 5.63
C ASP A 259 8.01 33.19 4.99
N CYS A 260 8.17 31.97 5.48
CA CYS A 260 7.49 30.78 4.99
C CYS A 260 6.36 30.37 5.95
N GLY A 261 5.11 30.33 5.45
CA GLY A 261 3.93 29.98 6.25
C GLY A 261 3.99 28.55 6.82
N VAL A 262 4.58 27.59 6.09
CA VAL A 262 4.77 26.21 6.58
C VAL A 262 5.76 26.17 7.76
N LYS A 263 6.87 26.94 7.70
CA LYS A 263 7.83 27.04 8.82
C LYS A 263 7.26 27.79 10.03
N GLU A 264 6.41 28.77 9.79
CA GLU A 264 5.67 29.44 10.86
C GLU A 264 4.71 28.47 11.54
N ALA A 265 3.92 27.73 10.78
CA ALA A 265 3.03 26.68 11.29
C ALA A 265 3.78 25.59 12.07
N LEU A 266 4.98 25.20 11.62
CA LEU A 266 5.86 24.31 12.37
C LEU A 266 6.25 24.91 13.73
N SER A 267 6.65 26.20 13.77
CA SER A 267 7.02 26.87 15.01
C SER A 267 5.87 27.03 16.00
N GLU A 268 4.64 27.08 15.48
CA GLU A 268 3.40 27.13 16.25
C GLU A 268 2.87 25.73 16.67
N GLY A 269 3.55 24.65 16.27
CA GLY A 269 3.15 23.28 16.58
C GLY A 269 1.95 22.76 15.77
N LYS A 270 1.55 23.45 14.69
CA LYS A 270 0.47 23.04 13.79
C LYS A 270 0.91 21.96 12.79
N ILE A 271 2.23 21.85 12.57
CA ILE A 271 2.88 20.80 11.78
C ILE A 271 3.84 20.08 12.72
N HIS A 272 3.78 18.74 12.74
CA HIS A 272 4.63 17.96 13.61
C HIS A 272 6.10 17.98 13.13
N PRO A 273 7.10 18.21 14.02
CA PRO A 273 8.50 18.31 13.63
C PRO A 273 9.02 17.09 12.86
N VAL A 274 8.64 15.87 13.26
CA VAL A 274 9.04 14.62 12.57
C VAL A 274 8.60 14.62 11.10
N ARG A 275 7.39 15.09 10.80
CA ARG A 275 6.88 15.18 9.42
C ARG A 275 7.68 16.18 8.60
N TYR A 276 7.95 17.33 9.17
CA TYR A 276 8.75 18.36 8.50
C TYR A 276 10.21 17.93 8.28
N GLU A 277 10.84 17.28 9.27
CA GLU A 277 12.18 16.73 9.15
C GLU A 277 12.26 15.68 8.05
N ASN A 278 11.28 14.77 7.98
CA ASN A 278 11.19 13.78 6.92
C ASN A 278 11.03 14.45 5.55
N TYR A 279 10.16 15.46 5.43
CA TYR A 279 10.02 16.26 4.21
C TYR A 279 11.37 16.84 3.75
N CYS A 280 12.11 17.48 4.66
CA CYS A 280 13.42 18.05 4.35
C CYS A 280 14.42 17.00 3.86
N GLN A 281 14.44 15.80 4.48
CA GLN A 281 15.30 14.70 4.06
C GLN A 281 14.93 14.19 2.66
N LEU A 282 13.64 13.95 2.41
CA LEU A 282 13.14 13.45 1.12
C LEU A 282 13.37 14.48 0.01
N TYR A 283 13.17 15.77 0.30
CA TYR A 283 13.47 16.86 -0.62
C TYR A 283 14.95 16.90 -0.99
N GLY A 284 15.84 16.76 0.00
CA GLY A 284 17.28 16.66 -0.22
C GLY A 284 17.66 15.51 -1.14
N GLU A 285 17.08 14.32 -0.92
CA GLU A 285 17.33 13.15 -1.78
C GLU A 285 16.88 13.39 -3.23
N LEU A 286 15.71 14.02 -3.45
CA LEU A 286 15.24 14.35 -4.79
C LEU A 286 16.13 15.38 -5.47
N LYS A 287 16.59 16.40 -4.71
CA LYS A 287 17.51 17.44 -5.19
C LYS A 287 18.83 16.87 -5.67
N ASP A 288 19.39 15.89 -4.92
CA ASP A 288 20.69 15.28 -5.20
C ASP A 288 20.62 14.13 -6.21
N ARG A 289 19.40 13.72 -6.62
CA ARG A 289 19.19 12.67 -7.61
C ARG A 289 19.72 13.14 -8.99
N LYS A 290 20.74 12.46 -9.48
CA LYS A 290 21.22 12.74 -10.83
C LYS A 290 20.15 12.37 -11.85
N LYS A 291 19.75 13.32 -12.67
CA LYS A 291 18.93 13.04 -13.87
C LYS A 291 19.85 12.36 -14.89
N TYR A 292 19.61 11.08 -15.16
CA TYR A 292 20.29 10.34 -16.25
C TYR A 292 19.45 10.42 -17.52
#